data_390407c87b2e4c41b19d9ce5096d6cce
#
_entry.id   390407c87b2e4c41b19d9ce5096d6cce
#
_cell.length_a   1.000
_cell.length_b   1.000
_cell.length_c   1.000
_cell.angle_alpha   90.00
_cell.angle_beta   90.00
_cell.angle_gamma   90.00
#
_symmetry.space_group_name_H-M   'P 1'
#
loop_
_entity.id
_entity.type
_entity.pdbx_description
1 polymer ?
#
loop_
_entity_poly.entity_id
_entity_poly.type
_entity_poly.pdbx_seq_one_letter_code
_entity_poly.pdbx_strand_id
1 'polypeptide(L)'
;MNANHYQTKRDRSYFEWGDKMQIIRKGKGEIAMTESEFVDFFSVTWRKLNYRLQLLLKTYPLQSEERAAGEVEVFVNGHLRGYALLYPLTIIIALSYQLDGMEAHLFRKHICQELQHPTPMVEQIFIYGSGSIN
;
A
#
# COMPACT_ATOMS: atom_id res chain seq x y z
N MET A 1 -23.50 -9.61 11.66
CA MET A 1 -22.96 -9.30 11.22
C MET A 1 -22.31 -8.67 11.17
N ASN A 2 -22.04 -8.81 11.16
CA ASN A 2 -21.42 -8.37 10.95
C ASN A 2 -20.73 -7.75 11.01
N ALA A 3 -21.50 -7.92 11.37
CA ALA A 3 -20.61 -6.99 11.95
C ALA A 3 -19.26 -6.85 11.31
N ASN A 4 -19.16 -7.28 10.22
CA ASN A 4 -17.93 -7.15 9.49
C ASN A 4 -17.69 -5.70 9.18
N HIS A 5 -16.67 -5.12 9.77
CA HIS A 5 -16.35 -3.72 9.59
C HIS A 5 -15.57 -3.48 8.31
N TYR A 6 -15.00 -4.52 7.73
CA TYR A 6 -14.14 -4.40 6.57
C TYR A 6 -14.67 -5.24 5.43
N GLN A 7 -14.56 -4.71 4.23
CA GLN A 7 -14.93 -5.45 3.04
C GLN A 7 -13.72 -6.23 2.54
N THR A 8 -13.99 -7.41 1.99
CA THR A 8 -12.95 -8.20 1.35
C THR A 8 -12.52 -7.53 0.05
N LYS A 9 -11.22 -7.33 -0.12
CA LYS A 9 -10.66 -6.66 -1.29
C LYS A 9 -9.87 -7.65 -2.13
N ARG A 10 -10.39 -8.02 -3.27
CA ARG A 10 -9.71 -8.97 -4.16
C ARG A 10 -9.06 -8.29 -5.35
N ASP A 11 -9.51 -7.09 -5.68
CA ASP A 11 -9.00 -6.36 -6.83
C ASP A 11 -8.18 -5.14 -6.41
N ARG A 12 -7.56 -5.23 -5.26
CA ARG A 12 -6.68 -4.16 -4.79
C ARG A 12 -5.38 -4.13 -5.58
N SER A 13 -4.76 -2.97 -5.63
CA SER A 13 -3.44 -2.81 -6.21
C SER A 13 -2.40 -2.84 -5.10
N TYR A 14 -1.15 -3.16 -5.44
CA TYR A 14 -0.10 -3.27 -4.42
C TYR A 14 1.28 -3.07 -5.06
N PHE A 15 2.28 -2.85 -4.21
CA PHE A 15 3.66 -2.71 -4.65
C PHE A 15 4.38 -4.04 -4.62
N GLU A 16 5.32 -4.19 -5.53
CA GLU A 16 6.07 -5.42 -5.64
C GLU A 16 7.41 -5.11 -6.32
N TRP A 17 8.41 -5.94 -6.04
CA TRP A 17 9.72 -5.83 -6.68
C TRP A 17 9.79 -6.76 -7.87
N GLY A 18 10.09 -6.20 -9.04
CA GLY A 18 10.54 -6.95 -10.19
C GLY A 18 12.00 -6.61 -10.38
N ASP A 19 12.39 -6.20 -11.58
CA ASP A 19 13.73 -5.66 -11.78
C ASP A 19 13.90 -4.37 -10.97
N LYS A 20 12.81 -3.66 -10.81
CA LYS A 20 12.75 -2.49 -9.97
C LYS A 20 11.36 -2.44 -9.33
N MET A 21 11.14 -1.47 -8.48
CA MET A 21 9.86 -1.33 -7.81
C MET A 21 8.77 -1.02 -8.82
N GLN A 22 7.64 -1.70 -8.67
CA GLN A 22 6.51 -1.53 -9.57
C GLN A 22 5.20 -1.63 -8.82
N ILE A 23 4.16 -1.09 -9.43
CA ILE A 23 2.81 -1.17 -8.90
C ILE A 23 2.04 -2.21 -9.72
N ILE A 24 1.50 -3.19 -9.04
CA ILE A 24 0.63 -4.18 -9.68
C ILE A 24 -0.79 -3.65 -9.58
N ARG A 25 -1.34 -3.24 -10.71
CA ARG A 25 -2.68 -2.68 -10.77
C ARG A 25 -3.70 -3.75 -11.06
N LYS A 26 -4.78 -3.76 -10.31
CA LYS A 26 -5.87 -4.70 -10.54
C LYS A 26 -7.18 -3.93 -10.59
N GLY A 27 -7.76 -3.85 -11.77
CA GLY A 27 -8.98 -3.12 -11.98
C GLY A 27 -8.87 -1.69 -11.50
N LYS A 28 -9.83 -1.27 -10.71
CA LYS A 28 -9.82 0.06 -10.11
C LYS A 28 -9.46 0.00 -8.64
N GLY A 29 -8.85 -1.10 -8.21
CA GLY A 29 -8.52 -1.30 -6.81
C GLY A 29 -7.52 -0.30 -6.31
N GLU A 30 -7.78 0.24 -5.14
CA GLU A 30 -6.85 1.14 -4.48
C GLU A 30 -5.65 0.36 -3.98
N ILE A 31 -4.55 1.07 -3.78
CA ILE A 31 -3.34 0.44 -3.26
C ILE A 31 -3.55 0.11 -1.79
N ALA A 32 -3.36 -1.16 -1.45
CA ALA A 32 -3.51 -1.64 -0.07
C ALA A 32 -2.70 -2.92 0.07
N MET A 33 -2.05 -3.09 1.21
CA MET A 33 -1.17 -4.23 1.44
C MET A 33 -1.33 -4.79 2.83
N THR A 34 -1.07 -6.08 2.96
CA THR A 34 -1.11 -6.75 4.26
C THR A 34 0.23 -6.63 4.96
N GLU A 35 0.23 -6.96 6.24
CA GLU A 35 1.46 -6.95 7.03
C GLU A 35 2.47 -7.95 6.46
N SER A 36 2.02 -9.11 6.05
CA SER A 36 2.88 -10.12 5.44
C SER A 36 3.54 -9.61 4.17
N GLU A 37 2.78 -8.87 3.37
CA GLU A 37 3.33 -8.29 2.15
C GLU A 37 4.35 -7.21 2.45
N PHE A 38 4.16 -6.47 3.54
CA PHE A 38 5.16 -5.49 3.97
C PHE A 38 6.49 -6.15 4.32
N VAL A 39 6.43 -7.28 5.02
CA VAL A 39 7.63 -8.02 5.40
C VAL A 39 8.44 -8.37 4.16
N ASP A 40 7.76 -8.89 3.14
CA ASP A 40 8.44 -9.24 1.89
C ASP A 40 8.90 -8.02 1.13
N PHE A 41 8.04 -7.01 1.01
CA PHE A 41 8.33 -5.85 0.19
C PHE A 41 9.47 -5.01 0.76
N PHE A 42 9.46 -4.80 2.07
CA PHE A 42 10.53 -4.00 2.72
C PHE A 42 11.71 -4.84 3.16
N SER A 43 11.62 -6.16 2.99
CA SER A 43 12.70 -7.08 3.33
C SER A 43 13.16 -6.93 4.78
N VAL A 44 12.20 -6.97 5.69
CA VAL A 44 12.45 -6.85 7.13
C VAL A 44 11.85 -8.04 7.84
N THR A 45 12.25 -8.24 9.10
CA THR A 45 11.64 -9.30 9.90
C THR A 45 10.23 -8.89 10.30
N TRP A 46 9.38 -9.89 10.54
CA TRP A 46 8.03 -9.63 11.00
C TRP A 46 8.02 -8.86 12.31
N ARG A 47 8.94 -9.22 13.20
CA ARG A 47 9.01 -8.57 14.52
C ARG A 47 9.30 -7.07 14.39
N LYS A 48 10.28 -6.73 13.57
CA LYS A 48 10.62 -5.32 13.36
C LYS A 48 9.49 -4.56 12.70
N LEU A 49 8.90 -5.15 11.68
CA LEU A 49 7.80 -4.52 10.99
C LEU A 49 6.60 -4.32 11.91
N ASN A 50 6.22 -5.35 12.63
CA ASN A 50 5.07 -5.28 13.51
C ASN A 50 5.27 -4.20 14.58
N TYR A 51 6.48 -4.14 15.15
CA TYR A 51 6.79 -3.13 16.15
C TYR A 51 6.59 -1.72 15.58
N ARG A 52 7.15 -1.46 14.42
CA ARG A 52 7.04 -0.14 13.80
C ARG A 52 5.61 0.19 13.40
N LEU A 53 4.92 -0.79 12.87
CA LEU A 53 3.53 -0.60 12.46
C LEU A 53 2.64 -0.29 13.66
N GLN A 54 2.77 -1.05 14.74
CA GLN A 54 1.97 -0.82 15.93
C GLN A 54 2.30 0.54 16.55
N LEU A 55 3.57 0.92 16.56
CA LEU A 55 3.98 2.22 17.07
C LEU A 55 3.34 3.34 16.26
N LEU A 56 3.33 3.20 14.94
CA LEU A 56 2.74 4.17 14.05
C LEU A 56 1.22 4.32 14.33
N LEU A 57 0.53 3.19 14.41
CA LEU A 57 -0.91 3.20 14.62
C LEU A 57 -1.28 3.76 16.00
N LYS A 58 -0.39 3.60 16.97
CA LYS A 58 -0.62 4.08 18.34
C LYS A 58 -0.30 5.57 18.47
N THR A 59 0.71 6.03 17.74
CA THR A 59 1.21 7.39 17.91
C THR A 59 0.31 8.44 17.27
N TYR A 60 -0.28 8.13 16.12
CA TYR A 60 -1.04 9.11 15.37
C TYR A 60 -2.54 8.91 15.54
N PRO A 61 -3.30 10.00 15.67
CA PRO A 61 -4.77 9.92 15.85
C PRO A 61 -5.47 9.69 14.51
N LEU A 62 -5.37 8.46 14.02
CA LEU A 62 -5.92 8.10 12.73
C LEU A 62 -7.39 7.74 12.81
N GLN A 63 -8.16 8.12 11.80
CA GLN A 63 -9.52 7.66 11.65
C GLN A 63 -9.51 6.19 11.21
N SER A 64 -10.65 5.50 11.37
CA SER A 64 -10.69 4.08 11.06
C SER A 64 -10.32 3.78 9.60
N GLU A 65 -10.76 4.62 8.66
CA GLU A 65 -10.44 4.40 7.26
C GLU A 65 -8.98 4.66 6.94
N GLU A 66 -8.29 5.41 7.80
CA GLU A 66 -6.86 5.64 7.64
C GLU A 66 -6.03 4.50 8.21
N ARG A 67 -6.63 3.72 9.13
CA ARG A 67 -5.93 2.64 9.80
C ARG A 67 -6.01 1.33 9.03
N ALA A 68 -7.09 1.12 8.32
CA ALA A 68 -7.29 -0.13 7.58
C ALA A 68 -8.16 0.15 6.36
N ALA A 69 -7.85 -0.54 5.26
CA ALA A 69 -8.55 -0.36 4.00
C ALA A 69 -9.39 -1.58 3.62
N GLY A 70 -9.69 -2.44 4.59
CA GLY A 70 -10.44 -3.66 4.34
C GLY A 70 -9.64 -4.87 4.76
N GLU A 71 -9.99 -6.01 4.21
CA GLU A 71 -9.25 -7.23 4.52
C GLU A 71 -9.26 -8.16 3.32
N VAL A 72 -8.40 -9.14 3.34
CA VAL A 72 -8.25 -10.11 2.27
C VAL A 72 -8.23 -11.51 2.88
N GLU A 73 -8.75 -12.46 2.14
CA GLU A 73 -8.79 -13.86 2.57
C GLU A 73 -7.39 -14.46 2.59
N VAL A 74 -7.11 -15.24 3.62
CA VAL A 74 -5.84 -15.94 3.76
C VAL A 74 -6.10 -17.44 3.64
N PHE A 75 -5.47 -18.07 2.66
CA PHE A 75 -5.61 -19.50 2.41
C PHE A 75 -4.31 -20.21 2.72
N VAL A 76 -4.42 -21.39 3.32
CA VAL A 76 -3.29 -22.27 3.56
C VAL A 76 -3.69 -23.65 3.04
N ASN A 77 -2.92 -24.18 2.08
CA ASN A 77 -3.20 -25.46 1.47
C ASN A 77 -4.62 -25.53 0.89
N GLY A 78 -5.08 -24.42 0.30
CA GLY A 78 -6.39 -24.37 -0.32
C GLY A 78 -7.54 -24.17 0.63
N HIS A 79 -7.28 -24.06 1.93
CA HIS A 79 -8.33 -23.85 2.94
C HIS A 79 -8.29 -22.44 3.48
N LEU A 80 -9.45 -21.84 3.61
CA LEU A 80 -9.56 -20.51 4.20
C LEU A 80 -9.19 -20.56 5.66
N ARG A 81 -8.17 -19.80 6.07
CA ARG A 81 -7.68 -19.78 7.43
C ARG A 81 -8.09 -18.53 8.18
N GLY A 82 -8.55 -17.53 7.49
CA GLY A 82 -8.95 -16.29 8.12
C GLY A 82 -8.77 -15.12 7.19
N TYR A 83 -8.64 -13.95 7.78
CA TYR A 83 -8.55 -12.71 7.02
C TYR A 83 -7.41 -11.88 7.56
N ALA A 84 -6.73 -11.18 6.66
CA ALA A 84 -5.65 -10.27 7.01
C ALA A 84 -6.09 -8.85 6.71
N LEU A 85 -5.78 -7.92 7.61
CA LEU A 85 -6.08 -6.52 7.41
C LEU A 85 -5.23 -5.97 6.27
N LEU A 86 -5.84 -5.09 5.51
CA LEU A 86 -5.16 -4.34 4.46
C LEU A 86 -4.91 -2.92 4.96
N TYR A 87 -3.71 -2.43 4.72
CA TYR A 87 -3.32 -1.10 5.15
C TYR A 87 -3.25 -0.18 3.93
N PRO A 88 -3.82 1.02 4.03
CA PRO A 88 -3.90 1.93 2.88
C PRO A 88 -2.55 2.56 2.55
N LEU A 89 -2.50 3.24 1.41
CA LEU A 89 -1.28 3.86 0.92
C LEU A 89 -0.66 4.81 1.95
N THR A 90 -1.46 5.54 2.68
CA THR A 90 -0.93 6.46 3.69
C THR A 90 -0.11 5.74 4.75
N ILE A 91 -0.58 4.56 5.17
CA ILE A 91 0.16 3.75 6.14
C ILE A 91 1.43 3.19 5.49
N ILE A 92 1.33 2.75 4.24
CA ILE A 92 2.49 2.21 3.53
C ILE A 92 3.61 3.26 3.46
N ILE A 93 3.25 4.48 3.08
CA ILE A 93 4.22 5.57 2.99
C ILE A 93 4.79 5.91 4.35
N ALA A 94 3.92 6.06 5.35
CA ALA A 94 4.38 6.40 6.70
C ALA A 94 5.31 5.32 7.25
N LEU A 95 4.95 4.06 7.02
CA LEU A 95 5.76 2.93 7.49
C LEU A 95 7.13 2.94 6.83
N SER A 96 7.21 3.30 5.56
CA SER A 96 8.49 3.36 4.86
C SER A 96 9.47 4.34 5.51
N TYR A 97 8.95 5.36 6.18
CA TYR A 97 9.81 6.31 6.88
C TYR A 97 10.24 5.82 8.27
N GLN A 98 9.64 4.73 8.73
CA GLN A 98 10.03 4.11 9.99
C GLN A 98 11.05 3.00 9.81
N LEU A 99 11.32 2.63 8.57
CA LEU A 99 12.23 1.53 8.25
C LEU A 99 13.47 2.10 7.58
N ASP A 100 14.61 1.49 7.88
CA ASP A 100 15.91 2.01 7.43
C ASP A 100 16.60 1.13 6.39
N GLY A 101 15.92 0.14 5.83
CA GLY A 101 16.51 -0.73 4.82
C GLY A 101 16.57 -0.09 3.44
N MET A 102 17.26 -0.78 2.53
CA MET A 102 17.42 -0.29 1.17
C MET A 102 16.08 -0.23 0.43
N GLU A 103 15.24 -1.23 0.64
CA GLU A 103 13.95 -1.27 -0.04
C GLU A 103 13.07 -0.10 0.38
N ALA A 104 13.06 0.22 1.66
CA ALA A 104 12.30 1.37 2.14
C ALA A 104 12.86 2.66 1.56
N HIS A 105 14.18 2.77 1.47
CA HIS A 105 14.82 3.93 0.88
C HIS A 105 14.43 4.11 -0.59
N LEU A 106 14.48 3.02 -1.35
CA LEU A 106 14.13 3.07 -2.75
C LEU A 106 12.65 3.39 -2.96
N PHE A 107 11.80 2.87 -2.09
CA PHE A 107 10.37 3.18 -2.14
C PHE A 107 10.14 4.67 -1.90
N ARG A 108 10.75 5.23 -0.87
CA ARG A 108 10.62 6.66 -0.58
C ARG A 108 11.10 7.52 -1.74
N LYS A 109 12.22 7.11 -2.34
CA LYS A 109 12.76 7.83 -3.49
C LYS A 109 11.78 7.82 -4.64
N HIS A 110 11.17 6.66 -4.90
CA HIS A 110 10.19 6.53 -5.97
C HIS A 110 8.99 7.45 -5.72
N ILE A 111 8.48 7.48 -4.50
CA ILE A 111 7.32 8.31 -4.18
C ILE A 111 7.65 9.78 -4.42
N CYS A 112 8.82 10.22 -4.01
CA CYS A 112 9.24 11.59 -4.22
C CYS A 112 9.34 11.93 -5.70
N GLN A 113 9.89 11.00 -6.49
CA GLN A 113 10.01 11.20 -7.92
C GLN A 113 8.66 11.30 -8.60
N GLU A 114 7.72 10.46 -8.19
CA GLU A 114 6.37 10.49 -8.78
C GLU A 114 5.66 11.80 -8.48
N LEU A 115 5.87 12.36 -7.31
CA LEU A 115 5.26 13.63 -6.97
C LEU A 115 5.87 14.79 -7.76
N GLN A 116 7.16 14.71 -8.06
CA GLN A 116 7.84 15.78 -8.78
C GLN A 116 7.74 15.61 -10.30
N HIS A 117 7.68 14.38 -10.75
CA HIS A 117 7.66 14.08 -12.18
C HIS A 117 6.54 13.09 -12.48
N PRO A 118 5.30 13.58 -12.58
CA PRO A 118 4.16 12.71 -12.84
C PRO A 118 4.33 11.93 -14.13
N THR A 119 3.67 10.77 -14.21
CA THR A 119 3.77 9.92 -15.38
C THR A 119 3.18 10.63 -16.61
N PRO A 120 3.67 10.29 -17.80
CA PRO A 120 3.14 10.88 -19.04
C PRO A 120 1.65 10.66 -19.23
N MET A 121 1.12 9.54 -18.73
CA MET A 121 -0.31 9.29 -18.83
C MET A 121 -1.12 10.38 -18.13
N VAL A 122 -0.65 10.82 -16.97
CA VAL A 122 -1.32 11.88 -16.24
C VAL A 122 -1.24 13.18 -17.04
N GLU A 123 -0.09 13.44 -17.64
CA GLU A 123 0.08 14.61 -18.47
C GLU A 123 -0.84 14.58 -19.68
N GLN A 124 -0.99 13.43 -20.30
CA GLN A 124 -1.88 13.30 -21.46
C GLN A 124 -3.32 13.59 -21.09
N ILE A 125 -3.77 13.07 -19.96
CA ILE A 125 -5.12 13.33 -19.49
C ILE A 125 -5.30 14.82 -19.24
N PHE A 126 -4.31 15.45 -18.65
CA PHE A 126 -4.35 16.88 -18.38
C PHE A 126 -4.44 17.67 -19.68
N ILE A 127 -3.64 17.30 -20.65
CA ILE A 127 -3.62 18.01 -21.93
C ILE A 127 -5.00 17.91 -22.61
N TYR A 128 -5.59 16.74 -22.62
CA TYR A 128 -6.91 16.58 -23.21
C TYR A 128 -7.97 17.35 -22.44
N GLY A 129 -7.90 17.33 -21.14
CA GLY A 129 -8.85 18.05 -20.32
C GLY A 129 -8.74 19.56 -20.50
N SER A 130 -7.59 20.04 -20.89
CA SER A 130 -7.36 21.47 -21.08
C SER A 130 -6.94 21.78 -22.49
N GLY A 131 -7.40 20.99 -23.44
CA GLY A 131 -7.03 21.18 -24.82
C GLY A 131 -7.31 22.56 -25.35
N SER A 132 -8.22 23.24 -24.73
CA SER A 132 -8.56 24.62 -25.11
C SER A 132 -7.51 25.61 -24.65
N ILE A 133 -6.62 25.21 -23.81
CA ILE A 133 -5.64 26.12 -23.24
C ILE A 133 -4.60 26.55 -24.27
N ASN A 134 -4.39 25.75 -25.23
CA ASN A 134 -3.35 26.03 -26.23
C ASN A 134 -3.67 27.23 -27.08
#